data_c5ee78c703f208330918d144fe81690f
#
_entry.id   c5ee78c703f208330918d144fe81690f
#
_cell.length_a   1.000
_cell.length_b   1.000
_cell.length_c   1.000
_cell.angle_alpha   90.00
_cell.angle_beta   90.00
_cell.angle_gamma   90.00
#
_symmetry.space_group_name_H-M   'P 1'
#
loop_
_entity.id
_entity.type
_entity.pdbx_description
1 polymer ?
#
loop_
_entity_poly.entity_id
_entity_poly.type
_entity_poly.pdbx_seq_one_letter_code
_entity_poly.pdbx_strand_id
1 'polypeptide(L)'
;MINNRSLMAVAGLAVVAWLGSNSLYTVDETQRAIKLKFGEVVEDNIQPGLHFKLPVYNTIRTFDTRVLTLDAQASRYLTREKKAVIVDSFVKWKIVDPKRYYEATSGDEQMAERLIAPRVDESLRNEFGKLELVQIISEQRDALMKKPTEELDEVMRKELGVSILDIRVKRIDLPDEVSQAVYERMKTERQREAREYRAQGQEQAEKIQANADRRRSVLLAQAEEQAQTLRGEGDASAAAIYAGAYGADAEFFRFYRSLQAYRDSFKGDGNMMVMQPDSEFFRFFKDPQGGSK
;
A
#
# COMPACT_ATOMS: atom_id res chain seq x y z
N MET A 1 -6.25 18.13 91.92
CA MET A 1 -6.36 19.49 91.36
C MET A 1 -5.33 19.67 90.29
N ILE A 2 -5.65 19.65 89.05
CA ILE A 2 -4.71 19.89 87.94
C ILE A 2 -4.42 21.38 87.94
N ASN A 3 -3.13 21.69 88.12
CA ASN A 3 -2.67 23.06 88.20
C ASN A 3 -2.87 23.78 86.85
N ASN A 4 -3.48 24.96 86.76
CA ASN A 4 -3.72 25.72 85.54
C ASN A 4 -2.43 25.86 84.68
N ARG A 5 -1.27 25.89 85.30
CA ARG A 5 0.04 25.90 84.58
C ARG A 5 0.33 24.60 83.83
N SER A 6 -0.03 23.42 84.38
CA SER A 6 0.15 22.13 83.74
C SER A 6 -0.86 21.93 82.61
N LEU A 7 -2.04 22.45 82.75
CA LEU A 7 -3.07 22.40 81.69
C LEU A 7 -2.70 23.27 80.50
N MET A 8 -2.13 24.47 80.75
CA MET A 8 -1.57 25.31 79.67
C MET A 8 -0.37 24.69 78.99
N ALA A 9 0.52 24.01 79.70
CA ALA A 9 1.66 23.32 79.14
C ALA A 9 1.25 22.15 78.26
N VAL A 10 0.29 21.36 78.67
CA VAL A 10 -0.30 20.25 77.87
C VAL A 10 -1.00 20.78 76.64
N ALA A 11 -1.79 21.86 76.79
CA ALA A 11 -2.44 22.51 75.63
C ALA A 11 -1.44 23.05 74.62
N GLY A 12 -0.34 23.70 75.09
CA GLY A 12 0.77 24.18 74.24
C GLY A 12 1.47 23.05 73.49
N LEU A 13 1.75 21.93 74.18
CA LEU A 13 2.35 20.75 73.57
C LEU A 13 1.42 20.10 72.53
N ALA A 14 0.12 20.04 72.80
CA ALA A 14 -0.87 19.53 71.85
C ALA A 14 -0.97 20.42 70.58
N VAL A 15 -0.92 21.74 70.72
CA VAL A 15 -0.88 22.68 69.59
C VAL A 15 0.38 22.51 68.77
N VAL A 16 1.56 22.39 69.40
CA VAL A 16 2.84 22.16 68.69
C VAL A 16 2.82 20.80 68.00
N ALA A 17 2.32 19.74 68.63
CA ALA A 17 2.20 18.44 68.01
C ALA A 17 1.21 18.46 66.83
N TRP A 18 0.10 19.17 66.95
CA TRP A 18 -0.88 19.36 65.87
C TRP A 18 -0.31 20.15 64.70
N LEU A 19 0.41 21.23 64.96
CA LEU A 19 1.13 22.01 63.93
C LEU A 19 2.21 21.19 63.25
N GLY A 20 3.00 20.42 64.02
CA GLY A 20 4.03 19.54 63.47
C GLY A 20 3.45 18.45 62.52
N SER A 21 2.36 17.81 62.97
CA SER A 21 1.69 16.77 62.19
C SER A 21 1.09 17.32 60.88
N ASN A 22 0.57 18.54 60.88
CA ASN A 22 0.01 19.17 59.69
C ASN A 22 1.03 19.91 58.82
N SER A 23 2.29 19.97 59.23
CA SER A 23 3.35 20.64 58.48
C SER A 23 4.02 19.72 57.45
N LEU A 24 3.89 18.42 57.58
CA LEU A 24 4.45 17.44 56.63
C LEU A 24 3.38 17.01 55.62
N TYR A 25 3.79 16.92 54.36
CA TYR A 25 2.96 16.32 53.29
C TYR A 25 3.83 15.54 52.32
N THR A 26 3.22 14.52 51.71
CA THR A 26 3.90 13.66 50.74
C THR A 26 3.30 13.92 49.35
N VAL A 27 4.14 13.97 48.34
CA VAL A 27 3.76 14.01 46.93
C VAL A 27 4.12 12.67 46.32
N ASP A 28 3.15 12.00 45.70
CA ASP A 28 3.33 10.71 45.05
C ASP A 28 4.17 10.85 43.77
N GLU A 29 4.80 9.74 43.33
CA GLU A 29 5.56 9.67 42.08
C GLU A 29 4.74 10.03 40.86
N THR A 30 3.43 9.77 40.88
CA THR A 30 2.50 10.06 39.77
C THR A 30 1.97 11.49 39.78
N GLN A 31 2.38 12.29 40.78
CA GLN A 31 1.85 13.63 41.01
C GLN A 31 2.94 14.69 41.01
N ARG A 32 2.55 15.89 40.71
CA ARG A 32 3.30 17.11 40.95
C ARG A 32 2.44 18.03 41.83
N ALA A 33 3.10 18.82 42.67
CA ALA A 33 2.37 19.72 43.52
C ALA A 33 2.83 21.18 43.29
N ILE A 34 1.93 22.09 43.60
CA ILE A 34 2.22 23.51 43.74
C ILE A 34 1.87 23.95 45.15
N LYS A 35 2.65 24.90 45.69
CA LYS A 35 2.42 25.53 46.98
C LYS A 35 1.81 26.91 46.76
N LEU A 36 0.65 27.10 47.32
CA LEU A 36 -0.08 28.36 47.26
C LEU A 36 0.02 29.07 48.61
N LYS A 37 0.22 30.38 48.56
CA LYS A 37 0.14 31.26 49.74
C LYS A 37 -0.94 32.28 49.45
N PHE A 38 -2.08 32.21 50.17
CA PHE A 38 -3.26 33.05 49.97
C PHE A 38 -3.81 33.07 48.51
N GLY A 39 -3.63 31.93 47.79
CA GLY A 39 -4.09 31.82 46.40
C GLY A 39 -3.03 32.12 45.33
N GLU A 40 -1.87 32.70 45.72
CA GLU A 40 -0.76 32.96 44.81
C GLU A 40 0.26 31.78 44.82
N VAL A 41 0.76 31.40 43.66
CA VAL A 41 1.75 30.32 43.51
C VAL A 41 3.12 30.82 43.96
N VAL A 42 3.60 30.25 45.06
CA VAL A 42 4.91 30.61 45.65
C VAL A 42 5.99 29.63 45.22
N GLU A 43 5.62 28.36 45.09
CA GLU A 43 6.53 27.30 44.65
C GLU A 43 5.82 26.41 43.64
N ASP A 44 6.44 26.26 42.50
CA ASP A 44 5.92 25.46 41.39
C ASP A 44 6.69 24.15 41.25
N ASN A 45 6.07 23.15 40.58
CA ASN A 45 6.68 21.89 40.20
C ASN A 45 7.38 21.13 41.32
N ILE A 46 6.74 21.04 42.50
CA ILE A 46 7.25 20.28 43.65
C ILE A 46 7.36 18.82 43.25
N GLN A 47 8.58 18.24 43.37
CA GLN A 47 8.89 16.86 43.01
C GLN A 47 8.25 15.85 43.99
N PRO A 48 8.11 14.59 43.63
CA PRO A 48 7.69 13.52 44.55
C PRO A 48 8.62 13.44 45.76
N GLY A 49 8.03 13.11 46.90
CA GLY A 49 8.75 12.99 48.16
C GLY A 49 8.06 13.65 49.32
N LEU A 50 8.79 13.72 50.47
CA LEU A 50 8.33 14.35 51.70
C LEU A 50 8.73 15.82 51.71
N HIS A 51 7.74 16.70 51.95
CA HIS A 51 7.92 18.14 51.95
C HIS A 51 7.31 18.78 53.19
N PHE A 52 7.74 20.03 53.46
CA PHE A 52 7.29 20.82 54.56
C PHE A 52 6.42 21.99 54.09
N LYS A 53 5.29 22.23 54.78
CA LYS A 53 4.45 23.41 54.61
C LYS A 53 4.15 24.07 55.94
N LEU A 54 3.92 25.36 55.94
CA LEU A 54 3.37 26.05 57.07
C LEU A 54 1.85 25.90 57.09
N PRO A 55 1.27 25.14 58.05
CA PRO A 55 -0.18 25.00 58.13
C PRO A 55 -0.82 26.39 58.31
N VAL A 56 -2.03 26.57 57.78
CA VAL A 56 -2.80 27.84 57.76
C VAL A 56 -2.34 28.82 56.66
N TYR A 57 -1.04 28.98 56.43
CA TYR A 57 -0.52 29.94 55.43
C TYR A 57 -0.39 29.32 54.02
N ASN A 58 0.00 28.05 53.95
CA ASN A 58 0.27 27.38 52.69
C ASN A 58 -0.79 26.31 52.40
N THR A 59 -1.35 26.38 51.19
CA THR A 59 -2.23 25.35 50.61
C THR A 59 -1.45 24.60 49.54
N ILE A 60 -1.53 23.26 49.54
CA ILE A 60 -0.91 22.42 48.52
C ILE A 60 -1.99 21.94 47.59
N ARG A 61 -1.74 22.05 46.28
CA ARG A 61 -2.56 21.42 45.22
C ARG A 61 -1.68 20.41 44.50
N THR A 62 -2.21 19.20 44.36
CA THR A 62 -1.54 18.10 43.65
C THR A 62 -2.27 17.87 42.30
N PHE A 63 -1.48 17.57 41.28
CA PHE A 63 -1.99 17.30 39.93
C PHE A 63 -1.41 15.97 39.47
N ASP A 64 -2.27 15.14 38.82
CA ASP A 64 -1.84 13.90 38.20
C ASP A 64 -1.02 14.21 36.95
N THR A 65 0.17 13.63 36.83
CA THR A 65 1.07 13.79 35.69
C THR A 65 1.04 12.60 34.74
N ARG A 66 0.18 11.63 35.02
CA ARG A 66 -0.07 10.50 34.11
C ARG A 66 -0.69 10.99 32.82
N VAL A 67 -0.67 10.12 31.83
CA VAL A 67 -1.33 10.36 30.55
C VAL A 67 -2.84 10.27 30.71
N LEU A 68 -3.50 11.38 30.48
CA LEU A 68 -4.96 11.51 30.46
C LEU A 68 -5.47 11.37 29.02
N THR A 69 -6.73 10.97 28.89
CA THR A 69 -7.37 10.80 27.59
C THR A 69 -8.62 11.67 27.52
N LEU A 70 -8.63 12.59 26.58
CA LEU A 70 -9.79 13.39 26.23
C LEU A 70 -10.49 12.71 25.04
N ASP A 71 -11.70 12.25 25.23
CA ASP A 71 -12.59 11.77 24.16
C ASP A 71 -13.30 12.96 23.53
N ALA A 72 -12.90 13.34 22.33
CA ALA A 72 -13.56 14.38 21.58
C ALA A 72 -14.91 13.87 21.04
N GLN A 73 -15.94 14.71 21.12
CA GLN A 73 -17.23 14.38 20.50
C GLN A 73 -17.08 14.30 18.98
N ALA A 74 -17.78 13.33 18.37
CA ALA A 74 -17.79 13.19 16.92
C ALA A 74 -18.24 14.51 16.25
N SER A 75 -17.37 15.08 15.44
CA SER A 75 -17.55 16.37 14.79
C SER A 75 -17.58 16.23 13.28
N ARG A 76 -18.32 17.15 12.62
CA ARG A 76 -18.43 17.17 11.16
C ARG A 76 -17.36 18.08 10.57
N TYR A 77 -16.53 17.52 9.68
CA TYR A 77 -15.49 18.24 8.95
C TYR A 77 -15.77 18.21 7.45
N LEU A 78 -15.24 19.21 6.73
CA LEU A 78 -15.29 19.28 5.28
C LEU A 78 -13.90 19.00 4.71
N THR A 79 -13.84 18.10 3.75
CA THR A 79 -12.62 17.82 3.00
C THR A 79 -12.32 18.91 1.97
N ARG A 80 -11.13 18.90 1.35
CA ARG A 80 -10.77 19.78 0.22
C ARG A 80 -11.81 19.76 -0.90
N GLU A 81 -12.43 18.61 -1.14
CA GLU A 81 -13.48 18.41 -2.14
C GLU A 81 -14.88 18.85 -1.66
N LYS A 82 -14.98 19.53 -0.50
CA LYS A 82 -16.24 19.94 0.13
C LYS A 82 -17.17 18.78 0.48
N LYS A 83 -16.63 17.57 0.67
CA LYS A 83 -17.38 16.42 1.16
C LYS A 83 -17.36 16.41 2.68
N ALA A 84 -18.53 16.21 3.30
CA ALA A 84 -18.65 16.12 4.74
C ALA A 84 -18.21 14.74 5.22
N VAL A 85 -17.44 14.70 6.31
CA VAL A 85 -17.07 13.50 7.05
C VAL A 85 -17.37 13.71 8.53
N ILE A 86 -17.79 12.67 9.20
CA ILE A 86 -18.00 12.66 10.66
C ILE A 86 -16.79 11.92 11.24
N VAL A 87 -16.02 12.63 12.07
CA VAL A 87 -14.78 12.09 12.64
C VAL A 87 -14.93 12.00 14.15
N ASP A 88 -14.69 10.81 14.66
CA ASP A 88 -14.55 10.50 16.09
C ASP A 88 -13.07 10.40 16.42
N SER A 89 -12.60 11.15 17.41
CA SER A 89 -11.19 11.24 17.75
C SER A 89 -10.96 11.26 19.26
N PHE A 90 -9.75 10.95 19.67
CA PHE A 90 -9.30 11.14 21.05
C PHE A 90 -7.91 11.74 21.09
N VAL A 91 -7.62 12.36 22.20
CA VAL A 91 -6.35 13.04 22.44
C VAL A 91 -5.73 12.51 23.74
N LYS A 92 -4.45 12.17 23.69
CA LYS A 92 -3.66 11.86 24.88
C LYS A 92 -2.85 13.07 25.27
N TRP A 93 -3.00 13.48 26.50
CA TRP A 93 -2.34 14.65 27.04
C TRP A 93 -1.84 14.42 28.45
N LYS A 94 -0.92 15.25 28.93
CA LYS A 94 -0.41 15.23 30.30
C LYS A 94 -0.05 16.63 30.77
N ILE A 95 -0.07 16.83 32.07
CA ILE A 95 0.35 18.08 32.70
C ILE A 95 1.89 18.09 32.78
N VAL A 96 2.51 19.18 32.26
CA VAL A 96 3.97 19.36 32.23
C VAL A 96 4.37 20.53 33.12
N ASP A 97 3.58 21.62 33.07
CA ASP A 97 3.79 22.81 33.90
C ASP A 97 2.57 23.00 34.83
N PRO A 98 2.66 22.53 36.08
CA PRO A 98 1.57 22.61 37.04
C PRO A 98 1.16 24.05 37.38
N LYS A 99 2.08 25.02 37.30
CA LYS A 99 1.80 26.43 37.58
C LYS A 99 0.85 27.00 36.52
N ARG A 100 1.26 26.90 35.25
CA ARG A 100 0.44 27.38 34.12
C ARG A 100 -0.90 26.66 34.05
N TYR A 101 -0.88 25.36 34.29
CA TYR A 101 -2.09 24.58 34.37
C TYR A 101 -3.06 25.10 35.41
N TYR A 102 -2.56 25.42 36.62
CA TYR A 102 -3.39 25.98 37.69
C TYR A 102 -3.89 27.39 37.34
N GLU A 103 -3.04 28.25 36.80
CA GLU A 103 -3.41 29.62 36.40
C GLU A 103 -4.52 29.64 35.34
N ALA A 104 -4.50 28.66 34.37
CA ALA A 104 -5.44 28.59 33.30
C ALA A 104 -6.75 27.86 33.67
N THR A 105 -6.67 26.81 34.51
CA THR A 105 -7.80 25.89 34.78
C THR A 105 -8.25 25.88 36.23
N SER A 106 -7.55 26.61 37.12
CA SER A 106 -7.73 26.54 38.55
C SER A 106 -7.55 25.11 39.12
N GLY A 107 -6.88 24.23 38.36
CA GLY A 107 -6.64 22.85 38.71
C GLY A 107 -7.81 21.91 38.43
N ASP A 108 -8.79 22.33 37.65
CA ASP A 108 -9.93 21.52 37.23
C ASP A 108 -9.65 20.85 35.89
N GLU A 109 -9.66 19.53 35.86
CA GLU A 109 -9.45 18.70 34.67
C GLU A 109 -10.55 18.93 33.62
N GLN A 110 -11.80 19.02 34.04
CA GLN A 110 -12.90 19.28 33.12
C GLN A 110 -12.77 20.65 32.45
N MET A 111 -12.22 21.63 33.16
CA MET A 111 -11.95 22.94 32.58
C MET A 111 -10.83 22.84 31.53
N ALA A 112 -9.78 22.08 31.82
CA ALA A 112 -8.72 21.82 30.86
C ALA A 112 -9.27 21.14 29.59
N GLU A 113 -10.09 20.12 29.73
CA GLU A 113 -10.75 19.45 28.61
C GLU A 113 -11.60 20.41 27.78
N ARG A 114 -12.38 21.28 28.43
CA ARG A 114 -13.17 22.32 27.74
C ARG A 114 -12.31 23.33 26.96
N LEU A 115 -11.06 23.55 27.37
CA LEU A 115 -10.13 24.44 26.68
C LEU A 115 -9.37 23.72 25.57
N ILE A 116 -9.04 22.44 25.76
CA ILE A 116 -8.30 21.61 24.79
C ILE A 116 -9.21 21.21 23.62
N ALA A 117 -10.45 20.76 23.89
CA ALA A 117 -11.35 20.20 22.86
C ALA A 117 -11.58 21.12 21.66
N PRO A 118 -11.87 22.44 21.82
CA PRO A 118 -12.05 23.33 20.69
C PRO A 118 -10.78 23.53 19.85
N ARG A 119 -9.61 23.52 20.50
CA ARG A 119 -8.32 23.68 19.82
C ARG A 119 -7.98 22.45 18.98
N VAL A 120 -8.31 21.26 19.50
CA VAL A 120 -8.20 20.00 18.75
C VAL A 120 -9.14 20.02 17.56
N ASP A 121 -10.42 20.41 17.75
CA ASP A 121 -11.41 20.51 16.69
C ASP A 121 -10.97 21.48 15.58
N GLU A 122 -10.42 22.63 15.94
CA GLU A 122 -9.88 23.62 15.00
C GLU A 122 -8.68 23.06 14.22
N SER A 123 -7.73 22.41 14.90
CA SER A 123 -6.56 21.80 14.30
C SER A 123 -6.95 20.68 13.31
N LEU A 124 -7.86 19.81 13.71
CA LEU A 124 -8.40 18.75 12.85
C LEU A 124 -9.17 19.33 11.65
N ARG A 125 -9.98 20.37 11.86
CA ARG A 125 -10.72 21.06 10.80
C ARG A 125 -9.79 21.63 9.74
N ASN A 126 -8.72 22.27 10.16
CA ASN A 126 -7.71 22.82 9.26
C ASN A 126 -6.97 21.73 8.47
N GLU A 127 -6.67 20.61 9.10
CA GLU A 127 -5.95 19.52 8.43
C GLU A 127 -6.87 18.76 7.46
N PHE A 128 -8.07 18.37 7.89
CA PHE A 128 -9.03 17.70 7.00
C PHE A 128 -9.44 18.57 5.80
N GLY A 129 -9.47 19.88 5.98
CA GLY A 129 -9.74 20.84 4.89
C GLY A 129 -8.72 20.87 3.77
N LYS A 130 -7.50 20.36 4.02
CA LYS A 130 -6.42 20.27 3.02
C LYS A 130 -6.42 18.93 2.28
N LEU A 131 -7.07 17.90 2.84
CA LEU A 131 -6.99 16.52 2.38
C LEU A 131 -8.17 16.13 1.50
N GLU A 132 -7.94 15.18 0.59
CA GLU A 132 -8.99 14.51 -0.17
C GLU A 132 -9.59 13.35 0.63
N LEU A 133 -10.85 12.99 0.34
CA LEU A 133 -11.55 11.93 1.03
C LEU A 133 -10.79 10.59 0.99
N VAL A 134 -10.17 10.26 -0.13
CA VAL A 134 -9.39 9.02 -0.30
C VAL A 134 -8.17 9.00 0.60
N GLN A 135 -7.48 10.14 0.78
CA GLN A 135 -6.32 10.25 1.67
C GLN A 135 -6.70 10.08 3.14
N ILE A 136 -7.87 10.58 3.53
CA ILE A 136 -8.40 10.47 4.88
C ILE A 136 -8.79 9.02 5.24
N ILE A 137 -9.31 8.26 4.26
CA ILE A 137 -9.73 6.86 4.47
C ILE A 137 -8.55 5.88 4.36
N SER A 138 -7.43 6.29 3.76
CA SER A 138 -6.26 5.44 3.57
C SER A 138 -5.57 5.08 4.91
N GLU A 139 -4.74 4.03 4.90
CA GLU A 139 -4.00 3.56 6.08
C GLU A 139 -2.92 4.53 6.60
N GLN A 140 -2.63 5.62 5.88
CA GLN A 140 -1.61 6.61 6.26
C GLN A 140 -2.10 7.67 7.26
N ARG A 141 -3.27 7.50 7.87
CA ARG A 141 -3.89 8.45 8.82
C ARG A 141 -2.96 8.86 9.98
N ASP A 142 -2.22 7.90 10.53
CA ASP A 142 -1.32 8.16 11.67
C ASP A 142 -0.17 9.11 11.31
N ALA A 143 0.31 9.04 10.07
CA ALA A 143 1.35 9.96 9.59
C ALA A 143 0.83 11.39 9.42
N LEU A 144 -0.43 11.55 9.01
CA LEU A 144 -1.07 12.84 8.80
C LEU A 144 -1.36 13.57 10.14
N MET A 145 -1.53 12.83 11.23
CA MET A 145 -1.81 13.42 12.55
C MET A 145 -0.56 13.91 13.30
N LYS A 146 0.65 13.58 12.85
CA LYS A 146 1.89 14.01 13.53
C LYS A 146 2.06 15.52 13.55
N LYS A 147 1.93 16.16 12.40
CA LYS A 147 2.08 17.60 12.26
C LYS A 147 1.06 18.41 13.11
N PRO A 148 -0.26 18.13 13.02
CA PRO A 148 -1.25 18.75 13.90
C PRO A 148 -0.95 18.54 15.39
N THR A 149 -0.45 17.35 15.77
CA THR A 149 -0.10 17.04 17.15
C THR A 149 1.07 17.92 17.63
N GLU A 150 2.12 18.05 16.83
CA GLU A 150 3.30 18.86 17.16
C GLU A 150 2.97 20.36 17.27
N GLU A 151 2.20 20.88 16.30
CA GLU A 151 1.75 22.28 16.29
C GLU A 151 0.87 22.60 17.51
N LEU A 152 -0.05 21.69 17.84
CA LEU A 152 -0.95 21.86 18.97
C LEU A 152 -0.19 21.69 20.31
N ASP A 153 0.76 20.75 20.40
CA ASP A 153 1.58 20.57 21.61
C ASP A 153 2.34 21.85 21.97
N GLU A 154 2.93 22.53 20.99
CA GLU A 154 3.67 23.77 21.23
C GLU A 154 2.76 24.87 21.81
N VAL A 155 1.55 25.03 21.26
CA VAL A 155 0.58 26.02 21.72
C VAL A 155 0.08 25.67 23.13
N MET A 156 -0.32 24.39 23.34
CA MET A 156 -0.87 23.95 24.62
C MET A 156 0.14 24.00 25.77
N ARG A 157 1.40 23.72 25.51
CA ARG A 157 2.47 23.92 26.51
C ARG A 157 2.62 25.36 26.94
N LYS A 158 2.49 26.29 26.01
CA LYS A 158 2.64 27.74 26.31
C LYS A 158 1.41 28.32 26.98
N GLU A 159 0.22 27.92 26.55
CA GLU A 159 -1.05 28.53 27.04
C GLU A 159 -1.56 27.83 28.30
N LEU A 160 -1.53 26.51 28.37
CA LEU A 160 -2.16 25.72 29.44
C LEU A 160 -1.18 24.94 30.30
N GLY A 161 0.11 24.86 29.92
CA GLY A 161 1.09 24.03 30.64
C GLY A 161 0.87 22.53 30.48
N VAL A 162 0.14 22.11 29.43
CA VAL A 162 -0.12 20.71 29.10
C VAL A 162 0.62 20.31 27.83
N SER A 163 1.03 19.03 27.75
CA SER A 163 1.63 18.45 26.55
C SER A 163 0.64 17.52 25.88
N ILE A 164 0.41 17.76 24.59
CA ILE A 164 -0.35 16.85 23.73
C ILE A 164 0.62 15.80 23.21
N LEU A 165 0.38 14.53 23.57
CA LEU A 165 1.25 13.42 23.21
C LEU A 165 0.85 12.80 21.87
N ASP A 166 -0.46 12.69 21.64
CA ASP A 166 -1.00 12.01 20.46
C ASP A 166 -2.43 12.44 20.19
N ILE A 167 -2.75 12.62 18.92
CA ILE A 167 -4.12 12.84 18.44
C ILE A 167 -4.43 11.70 17.50
N ARG A 168 -5.49 10.92 17.80
CA ARG A 168 -5.89 9.79 16.96
C ARG A 168 -7.34 9.84 16.57
N VAL A 169 -7.58 9.47 15.34
CA VAL A 169 -8.90 9.26 14.80
C VAL A 169 -9.34 7.83 15.08
N LYS A 170 -10.44 7.67 15.82
CA LYS A 170 -11.07 6.36 16.11
C LYS A 170 -11.83 5.86 14.89
N ARG A 171 -12.69 6.70 14.34
CA ARG A 171 -13.60 6.36 13.25
C ARG A 171 -13.86 7.56 12.36
N ILE A 172 -14.05 7.28 11.08
CA ILE A 172 -14.47 8.26 10.08
C ILE A 172 -15.70 7.68 9.38
N ASP A 173 -16.82 8.37 9.52
CA ASP A 173 -18.07 8.01 8.89
C ASP A 173 -18.46 9.05 7.84
N LEU A 174 -19.14 8.62 6.82
CA LEU A 174 -19.80 9.51 5.88
C LEU A 174 -21.23 9.76 6.35
N PRO A 175 -21.73 11.00 6.28
CA PRO A 175 -23.14 11.24 6.51
C PRO A 175 -24.01 10.37 5.61
N ASP A 176 -25.10 9.83 6.15
CA ASP A 176 -25.97 8.87 5.45
C ASP A 176 -26.49 9.42 4.11
N GLU A 177 -26.71 10.74 4.04
CA GLU A 177 -27.22 11.45 2.85
C GLU A 177 -26.28 11.38 1.63
N VAL A 178 -24.98 11.24 1.85
CA VAL A 178 -23.97 11.22 0.77
C VAL A 178 -23.29 9.87 0.63
N SER A 179 -23.45 8.99 1.59
CA SER A 179 -22.78 7.69 1.66
C SER A 179 -23.07 6.84 0.42
N GLN A 180 -24.34 6.67 0.04
CA GLN A 180 -24.75 5.88 -1.10
C GLN A 180 -24.16 6.40 -2.42
N ALA A 181 -24.24 7.70 -2.66
CA ALA A 181 -23.71 8.31 -3.88
C ALA A 181 -22.18 8.19 -4.00
N VAL A 182 -21.47 8.29 -2.88
CA VAL A 182 -20.01 8.12 -2.83
C VAL A 182 -19.63 6.67 -3.11
N TYR A 183 -20.32 5.69 -2.50
CA TYR A 183 -20.07 4.27 -2.74
C TYR A 183 -20.31 3.89 -4.22
N GLU A 184 -21.40 4.33 -4.82
CA GLU A 184 -21.68 4.06 -6.23
C GLU A 184 -20.65 4.70 -7.17
N ARG A 185 -20.20 5.92 -6.86
CA ARG A 185 -19.12 6.57 -7.61
C ARG A 185 -17.80 5.81 -7.48
N MET A 186 -17.39 5.44 -6.26
CA MET A 186 -16.17 4.67 -6.04
C MET A 186 -16.23 3.31 -6.74
N LYS A 187 -17.36 2.62 -6.68
CA LYS A 187 -17.60 1.37 -7.39
C LYS A 187 -17.45 1.54 -8.91
N THR A 188 -18.04 2.59 -9.47
CA THR A 188 -17.96 2.90 -10.90
C THR A 188 -16.51 3.21 -11.32
N GLU A 189 -15.78 3.94 -10.51
CA GLU A 189 -14.38 4.30 -10.77
C GLU A 189 -13.47 3.06 -10.71
N ARG A 190 -13.64 2.20 -9.72
CA ARG A 190 -12.93 0.91 -9.64
C ARG A 190 -13.26 -0.02 -10.80
N GLN A 191 -14.52 -0.05 -11.25
CA GLN A 191 -14.91 -0.82 -12.44
C GLN A 191 -14.29 -0.26 -13.72
N ARG A 192 -14.13 1.07 -13.82
CA ARG A 192 -13.45 1.71 -14.95
C ARG A 192 -11.96 1.34 -14.98
N GLU A 193 -11.29 1.49 -13.86
CA GLU A 193 -9.88 1.13 -13.70
C GLU A 193 -9.63 -0.36 -14.04
N ALA A 194 -10.48 -1.25 -13.51
CA ALA A 194 -10.40 -2.67 -13.79
C ALA A 194 -10.65 -3.02 -15.28
N ARG A 195 -11.51 -2.25 -15.97
CA ARG A 195 -11.71 -2.41 -17.43
C ARG A 195 -10.50 -1.94 -18.21
N GLU A 196 -9.89 -0.85 -17.80
CA GLU A 196 -8.68 -0.31 -18.42
C GLU A 196 -7.50 -1.31 -18.32
N TYR A 197 -7.22 -1.84 -17.13
CA TYR A 197 -6.20 -2.87 -16.96
C TYR A 197 -6.46 -4.14 -17.77
N ARG A 198 -7.72 -4.57 -17.85
CA ARG A 198 -8.10 -5.72 -18.71
C ARG A 198 -7.88 -5.43 -20.18
N ALA A 199 -8.25 -4.25 -20.66
CA ALA A 199 -8.04 -3.84 -22.05
C ALA A 199 -6.54 -3.76 -22.40
N GLN A 200 -5.72 -3.19 -21.51
CA GLN A 200 -4.27 -3.16 -21.68
C GLN A 200 -3.65 -4.57 -21.67
N GLY A 201 -4.13 -5.45 -20.78
CA GLY A 201 -3.70 -6.85 -20.75
C GLY A 201 -4.05 -7.59 -22.03
N GLN A 202 -5.24 -7.37 -22.58
CA GLN A 202 -5.68 -7.97 -23.83
C GLN A 202 -4.88 -7.44 -25.02
N GLU A 203 -4.65 -6.14 -25.10
CA GLU A 203 -3.78 -5.54 -26.13
C GLU A 203 -2.38 -6.14 -26.12
N GLN A 204 -1.78 -6.31 -24.94
CA GLN A 204 -0.48 -6.94 -24.82
C GLN A 204 -0.49 -8.41 -25.25
N ALA A 205 -1.53 -9.15 -24.86
CA ALA A 205 -1.69 -10.55 -25.26
C ALA A 205 -1.81 -10.70 -26.78
N GLU A 206 -2.62 -9.86 -27.43
CA GLU A 206 -2.77 -9.83 -28.89
C GLU A 206 -1.45 -9.47 -29.60
N LYS A 207 -0.70 -8.49 -29.08
CA LYS A 207 0.63 -8.15 -29.60
C LYS A 207 1.61 -9.31 -29.50
N ILE A 208 1.64 -10.01 -28.38
CA ILE A 208 2.51 -11.16 -28.18
C ILE A 208 2.11 -12.29 -29.12
N GLN A 209 0.82 -12.60 -29.25
CA GLN A 209 0.30 -13.62 -30.15
C GLN A 209 0.60 -13.31 -31.62
N ALA A 210 0.31 -12.07 -32.07
CA ALA A 210 0.62 -11.64 -33.43
C ALA A 210 2.11 -11.71 -33.75
N ASN A 211 2.98 -11.35 -32.83
CA ASN A 211 4.43 -11.49 -32.99
C ASN A 211 4.87 -12.97 -33.06
N ALA A 212 4.28 -13.83 -32.25
CA ALA A 212 4.57 -15.26 -32.27
C ALA A 212 4.11 -15.89 -33.58
N ASP A 213 2.93 -15.59 -34.06
CA ASP A 213 2.38 -16.07 -35.33
C ASP A 213 3.21 -15.56 -36.53
N ARG A 214 3.62 -14.30 -36.50
CA ARG A 214 4.55 -13.78 -37.51
C ARG A 214 5.88 -14.51 -37.49
N ARG A 215 6.50 -14.74 -36.33
CA ARG A 215 7.76 -15.47 -36.22
C ARG A 215 7.61 -16.90 -36.73
N ARG A 216 6.51 -17.57 -36.37
CA ARG A 216 6.18 -18.92 -36.86
C ARG A 216 6.09 -18.94 -38.39
N SER A 217 5.35 -18.01 -39.00
CA SER A 217 5.19 -17.92 -40.44
C SER A 217 6.52 -17.70 -41.16
N VAL A 218 7.36 -16.78 -40.64
CA VAL A 218 8.70 -16.52 -41.18
C VAL A 218 9.60 -17.77 -41.07
N LEU A 219 9.60 -18.45 -39.93
CA LEU A 219 10.38 -19.64 -39.72
C LEU A 219 9.98 -20.80 -40.65
N LEU A 220 8.67 -20.99 -40.83
CA LEU A 220 8.16 -22.02 -41.75
C LEU A 220 8.53 -21.70 -43.20
N ALA A 221 8.41 -20.43 -43.61
CA ALA A 221 8.80 -20.00 -44.96
C ALA A 221 10.31 -20.18 -45.21
N GLN A 222 11.15 -19.84 -44.26
CA GLN A 222 12.59 -20.07 -44.34
C GLN A 222 12.95 -21.56 -44.40
N ALA A 223 12.30 -22.38 -43.59
CA ALA A 223 12.51 -23.83 -43.62
C ALA A 223 12.10 -24.44 -44.97
N GLU A 224 10.97 -24.01 -45.55
CA GLU A 224 10.53 -24.46 -46.87
C GLU A 224 11.47 -23.98 -47.97
N GLU A 225 11.94 -22.72 -47.93
CA GLU A 225 12.97 -22.20 -48.85
C GLU A 225 14.23 -23.03 -48.81
N GLN A 226 14.75 -23.33 -47.61
CA GLN A 226 15.92 -24.18 -47.42
C GLN A 226 15.70 -25.59 -47.97
N ALA A 227 14.52 -26.20 -47.69
CA ALA A 227 14.15 -27.49 -48.18
C ALA A 227 14.09 -27.55 -49.72
N GLN A 228 13.51 -26.55 -50.32
CA GLN A 228 13.41 -26.45 -51.81
C GLN A 228 14.80 -26.18 -52.43
N THR A 229 15.64 -25.35 -51.84
CA THR A 229 17.03 -25.15 -52.29
C THR A 229 17.82 -26.45 -52.22
N LEU A 230 17.76 -27.15 -51.09
CA LEU A 230 18.49 -28.42 -50.95
C LEU A 230 17.96 -29.50 -51.88
N ARG A 231 16.65 -29.60 -52.14
CA ARG A 231 16.08 -30.50 -53.18
C ARG A 231 16.59 -30.10 -54.55
N GLY A 232 16.55 -28.79 -54.87
CA GLY A 232 17.05 -28.30 -56.19
C GLY A 232 18.54 -28.58 -56.38
N GLU A 233 19.37 -28.41 -55.37
CA GLU A 233 20.81 -28.78 -55.43
C GLU A 233 21.01 -30.28 -55.58
N GLY A 234 20.19 -31.08 -54.86
CA GLY A 234 20.17 -32.53 -54.98
C GLY A 234 19.80 -33.01 -56.39
N ASP A 235 18.73 -32.46 -56.93
CA ASP A 235 18.26 -32.77 -58.30
C ASP A 235 19.26 -32.32 -59.39
N ALA A 236 19.88 -31.13 -59.22
CA ALA A 236 20.93 -30.64 -60.10
C ALA A 236 22.17 -31.56 -60.07
N SER A 237 22.59 -31.97 -58.89
CA SER A 237 23.71 -32.92 -58.73
C SER A 237 23.40 -34.27 -59.33
N ALA A 238 22.20 -34.81 -59.12
CA ALA A 238 21.75 -36.06 -59.73
C ALA A 238 21.73 -35.95 -61.27
N ALA A 239 21.18 -34.85 -61.80
CA ALA A 239 21.14 -34.62 -63.23
C ALA A 239 22.56 -34.53 -63.86
N ALA A 240 23.49 -33.86 -63.16
CA ALA A 240 24.90 -33.77 -63.58
C ALA A 240 25.58 -35.15 -63.61
N ILE A 241 25.36 -35.98 -62.59
CA ILE A 241 25.87 -37.35 -62.56
C ILE A 241 25.28 -38.21 -63.68
N TYR A 242 23.94 -38.11 -63.92
CA TYR A 242 23.31 -38.81 -65.03
C TYR A 242 23.80 -38.32 -66.38
N ALA A 243 23.97 -37.03 -66.57
CA ALA A 243 24.52 -36.49 -67.82
C ALA A 243 25.96 -36.95 -68.11
N GLY A 244 26.81 -37.02 -67.06
CA GLY A 244 28.15 -37.56 -67.17
C GLY A 244 28.15 -39.09 -67.53
N ALA A 245 27.27 -39.84 -66.91
CA ALA A 245 27.14 -41.28 -67.22
C ALA A 245 26.58 -41.48 -68.67
N TYR A 246 25.60 -40.64 -69.05
CA TYR A 246 25.04 -40.67 -70.39
C TYR A 246 26.12 -40.36 -71.47
N GLY A 247 27.03 -39.44 -71.19
CA GLY A 247 28.13 -39.06 -72.10
C GLY A 247 29.15 -40.22 -72.31
N ALA A 248 29.30 -41.12 -71.32
CA ALA A 248 30.24 -42.25 -71.39
C ALA A 248 29.70 -43.38 -72.25
N ASP A 249 28.44 -43.75 -72.20
CA ASP A 249 27.75 -44.76 -73.01
C ASP A 249 26.26 -44.42 -73.17
N ALA A 250 25.94 -43.71 -74.22
CA ALA A 250 24.60 -43.19 -74.47
C ALA A 250 23.58 -44.28 -74.79
N GLU A 251 24.07 -45.43 -75.35
CA GLU A 251 23.16 -46.53 -75.73
C GLU A 251 22.77 -47.38 -74.54
N PHE A 252 23.73 -47.70 -73.68
CA PHE A 252 23.47 -48.37 -72.43
C PHE A 252 22.61 -47.51 -71.47
N PHE A 253 22.84 -46.25 -71.43
CA PHE A 253 22.05 -45.33 -70.57
C PHE A 253 20.60 -45.27 -71.03
N ARG A 254 20.32 -45.17 -72.33
CA ARG A 254 18.97 -45.22 -72.89
C ARG A 254 18.24 -46.51 -72.53
N PHE A 255 18.94 -47.62 -72.67
CA PHE A 255 18.42 -48.93 -72.30
C PHE A 255 18.08 -48.98 -70.76
N TYR A 256 19.02 -48.63 -69.95
CA TYR A 256 18.82 -48.61 -68.48
C TYR A 256 17.68 -47.67 -68.07
N ARG A 257 17.61 -46.49 -68.63
CA ARG A 257 16.55 -45.53 -68.35
C ARG A 257 15.17 -45.98 -68.78
N SER A 258 15.08 -46.68 -69.91
CA SER A 258 13.79 -47.25 -70.38
C SER A 258 13.35 -48.37 -69.45
N LEU A 259 14.22 -49.22 -68.91
CA LEU A 259 13.87 -50.25 -67.94
C LEU A 259 13.38 -49.62 -66.63
N GLN A 260 14.01 -48.52 -66.15
CA GLN A 260 13.51 -47.80 -64.97
C GLN A 260 12.09 -47.21 -65.27
N ALA A 261 11.91 -46.55 -66.39
CA ALA A 261 10.62 -46.02 -66.79
C ALA A 261 9.53 -47.12 -66.85
N TYR A 262 9.85 -48.27 -67.34
CA TYR A 262 8.92 -49.43 -67.34
C TYR A 262 8.59 -49.82 -65.93
N ARG A 263 9.61 -50.03 -65.06
CA ARG A 263 9.41 -50.41 -63.67
C ARG A 263 8.52 -49.40 -62.94
N ASP A 264 8.75 -48.10 -63.14
CA ASP A 264 8.03 -47.05 -62.41
C ASP A 264 6.61 -46.87 -62.98
N SER A 265 6.42 -47.05 -64.30
CA SER A 265 5.11 -47.03 -64.95
C SER A 265 4.22 -48.25 -64.60
N PHE A 266 4.79 -49.41 -64.31
CA PHE A 266 4.06 -50.63 -63.98
C PHE A 266 3.98 -50.91 -62.48
N LYS A 267 4.45 -50.01 -61.62
CA LYS A 267 4.49 -50.17 -60.16
C LYS A 267 3.18 -49.84 -59.47
N GLY A 268 2.17 -49.31 -60.19
CA GLY A 268 0.87 -48.86 -59.61
C GLY A 268 -0.18 -49.97 -59.81
N ASP A 269 -0.77 -50.42 -58.70
CA ASP A 269 -1.96 -51.28 -58.75
C ASP A 269 -3.17 -50.50 -59.25
N GLY A 270 -3.64 -50.75 -60.47
CA GLY A 270 -4.91 -50.26 -61.01
C GLY A 270 -4.84 -49.18 -62.10
N ASN A 271 -3.66 -48.85 -62.61
CA ASN A 271 -3.58 -47.90 -63.75
C ASN A 271 -3.73 -48.65 -65.08
N MET A 272 -4.74 -48.30 -65.84
CA MET A 272 -4.90 -48.78 -67.20
C MET A 272 -4.10 -47.86 -68.13
N MET A 273 -3.04 -48.37 -68.73
CA MET A 273 -2.21 -47.67 -69.72
C MET A 273 -2.60 -48.11 -71.12
N VAL A 274 -3.12 -47.18 -71.89
CA VAL A 274 -3.44 -47.46 -73.37
C VAL A 274 -2.32 -46.86 -74.20
N MET A 275 -1.49 -47.72 -74.75
CA MET A 275 -0.33 -47.28 -75.54
C MET A 275 -0.28 -48.05 -76.86
N GLN A 276 0.29 -47.44 -77.89
CA GLN A 276 0.53 -48.13 -79.17
C GLN A 276 1.77 -49.03 -79.00
N PRO A 277 1.67 -50.31 -79.38
CA PRO A 277 2.79 -51.27 -79.17
C PRO A 277 4.05 -50.92 -79.98
N ASP A 278 3.95 -50.03 -80.98
CA ASP A 278 5.05 -49.61 -81.86
C ASP A 278 5.67 -48.27 -81.45
N SER A 279 5.32 -47.75 -80.28
CA SER A 279 5.87 -46.49 -79.77
C SER A 279 7.34 -46.67 -79.39
N GLU A 280 8.12 -45.61 -79.51
CA GLU A 280 9.52 -45.54 -79.13
C GLU A 280 9.76 -45.91 -77.63
N PHE A 281 8.73 -45.78 -76.85
CA PHE A 281 8.72 -46.20 -75.43
C PHE A 281 8.96 -47.71 -75.25
N PHE A 282 8.40 -48.60 -76.11
CA PHE A 282 8.50 -50.03 -76.03
C PHE A 282 9.68 -50.59 -76.88
N ARG A 283 10.55 -49.77 -77.43
CA ARG A 283 11.65 -50.15 -78.30
C ARG A 283 12.52 -51.23 -77.68
N PHE A 284 13.00 -51.05 -76.44
CA PHE A 284 13.86 -52.01 -75.74
C PHE A 284 13.09 -53.19 -75.12
N PHE A 285 11.74 -53.12 -75.11
CA PHE A 285 10.92 -54.26 -74.68
C PHE A 285 10.73 -55.28 -75.78
N LYS A 286 10.78 -54.82 -77.03
CA LYS A 286 10.68 -55.71 -78.19
C LYS A 286 12.03 -56.28 -78.62
N ASP A 287 13.08 -55.47 -78.56
CA ASP A 287 14.44 -55.89 -78.93
C ASP A 287 15.46 -55.33 -77.93
N PRO A 288 16.16 -56.24 -77.19
CA PRO A 288 17.16 -55.81 -76.19
C PRO A 288 18.34 -54.98 -76.77
N GLN A 289 18.60 -55.09 -78.06
CA GLN A 289 19.65 -54.32 -78.77
C GLN A 289 19.14 -53.03 -79.41
N GLY A 290 17.84 -52.76 -79.30
CA GLY A 290 17.25 -51.52 -79.71
C GLY A 290 17.32 -51.25 -81.23
N GLY A 291 17.45 -52.29 -82.05
CA GLY A 291 17.53 -52.20 -83.49
C GLY A 291 16.26 -51.66 -84.10
N SER A 292 16.29 -50.48 -84.75
CA SER A 292 15.26 -50.06 -85.66
C SER A 292 15.56 -50.62 -87.06
N LYS A 293 14.61 -51.26 -87.59
CA LYS A 293 14.52 -51.29 -89.05
C LYS A 293 13.68 -50.13 -89.44
#